data_4922a60fc0610644595bc75e5cabda80
#
_entry.id   4922a60fc0610644595bc75e5cabda80
#
_cell.length_a   1.000
_cell.length_b   1.000
_cell.length_c   1.000
_cell.angle_alpha   90.00
_cell.angle_beta   90.00
_cell.angle_gamma   90.00
#
_symmetry.space_group_name_H-M   'P 1'
#
loop_
_entity.id
_entity.type
_entity.pdbx_description
1 polymer ?
#
loop_
_entity_poly.entity_id
_entity_poly.type
_entity_poly.pdbx_seq_one_letter_code
_entity_poly.pdbx_strand_id
1 'polypeptide(L)'
;MAALGDTMVCGVLRAEDYDRAKKFYTEVLGLTPAQESPGPTREGMFSAGGGTMVSIYERPGMPAPENTTLAFGVPADKFDALADEVRARGVVFEDYDIPEIGLKTVNGIVELSGGKAAWFKDSEGNIISLMSM
;
A
#
# COMPACT_ATOMS: atom_id res chain seq x y z
N MET A 1 12.85 28.82 -6.14
CA MET A 1 12.32 28.41 -4.83
C MET A 1 11.66 27.04 -4.96
N ALA A 2 12.08 26.10 -4.13
CA ALA A 2 11.56 24.73 -4.21
C ALA A 2 10.21 24.53 -3.50
N ALA A 3 9.86 25.42 -2.57
CA ALA A 3 8.65 25.29 -1.76
C ALA A 3 8.59 23.87 -1.17
N LEU A 4 7.55 23.08 -1.49
CA LEU A 4 7.42 21.74 -0.98
C LEU A 4 8.31 20.72 -1.72
N GLY A 5 8.96 21.10 -2.80
CA GLY A 5 9.82 20.19 -3.54
C GLY A 5 11.05 19.69 -2.77
N ASP A 6 11.43 20.37 -1.70
CA ASP A 6 12.53 19.94 -0.85
C ASP A 6 12.07 19.28 0.46
N THR A 7 10.80 18.96 0.57
CA THR A 7 10.24 18.32 1.74
C THR A 7 10.06 16.81 1.52
N MET A 8 10.00 16.07 2.62
CA MET A 8 9.66 14.66 2.56
C MET A 8 8.17 14.49 2.38
N VAL A 9 7.79 13.44 1.66
CA VAL A 9 6.38 13.09 1.45
C VAL A 9 6.14 11.73 2.10
N CYS A 10 5.04 11.60 2.84
CA CYS A 10 4.60 10.30 3.32
C CYS A 10 3.14 10.07 2.94
N GLY A 11 2.79 8.81 2.68
CA GLY A 11 1.41 8.43 2.49
C GLY A 11 0.68 8.38 3.82
N VAL A 12 -0.60 8.76 3.82
CA VAL A 12 -1.41 8.75 5.04
C VAL A 12 -2.67 7.94 4.78
N LEU A 13 -2.88 6.91 5.58
CA LEU A 13 -4.01 6.01 5.44
C LEU A 13 -4.90 6.07 6.67
N ARG A 14 -6.19 5.90 6.45
CA ARG A 14 -7.14 5.71 7.54
C ARG A 14 -7.24 4.23 7.89
N ALA A 15 -7.55 3.93 9.14
CA ALA A 15 -7.84 2.58 9.58
C ALA A 15 -9.12 2.56 10.40
N GLU A 16 -9.95 1.55 10.20
CA GLU A 16 -11.10 1.29 11.08
C GLU A 16 -10.60 0.80 12.44
N ASP A 17 -9.57 -0.03 12.44
CA ASP A 17 -8.98 -0.64 13.64
C ASP A 17 -7.46 -0.53 13.52
N TYR A 18 -6.86 0.33 14.35
CA TYR A 18 -5.43 0.59 14.27
C TYR A 18 -4.57 -0.66 14.56
N ASP A 19 -4.94 -1.45 15.55
CA ASP A 19 -4.15 -2.64 15.89
C ASP A 19 -4.15 -3.65 14.75
N ARG A 20 -5.28 -3.82 14.09
CA ARG A 20 -5.39 -4.70 12.94
C ARG A 20 -4.57 -4.17 11.75
N ALA A 21 -4.62 -2.87 11.52
CA ALA A 21 -3.82 -2.23 10.46
C ALA A 21 -2.33 -2.40 10.74
N LYS A 22 -1.90 -2.11 11.97
CA LYS A 22 -0.50 -2.28 12.37
C LYS A 22 -0.02 -3.70 12.12
N LYS A 23 -0.82 -4.69 12.51
CA LYS A 23 -0.47 -6.08 12.30
C LYS A 23 -0.29 -6.40 10.82
N PHE A 24 -1.20 -5.92 9.98
CA PHE A 24 -1.13 -6.16 8.54
C PHE A 24 0.13 -5.53 7.93
N TYR A 25 0.37 -4.25 8.21
CA TYR A 25 1.51 -3.56 7.62
C TYR A 25 2.86 -4.07 8.12
N THR A 26 2.95 -4.54 9.35
CA THR A 26 4.20 -5.08 9.88
C THR A 26 4.40 -6.56 9.56
N GLU A 27 3.40 -7.40 9.81
CA GLU A 27 3.55 -8.86 9.66
C GLU A 27 3.34 -9.34 8.23
N VAL A 28 2.43 -8.73 7.49
CA VAL A 28 2.14 -9.14 6.11
C VAL A 28 3.00 -8.37 5.12
N LEU A 29 3.03 -7.05 5.21
CA LEU A 29 3.76 -6.22 4.27
C LEU A 29 5.23 -5.98 4.66
N GLY A 30 5.60 -6.23 5.91
CA GLY A 30 7.00 -6.17 6.32
C GLY A 30 7.54 -4.77 6.63
N LEU A 31 6.67 -3.78 6.85
CA LEU A 31 7.13 -2.46 7.27
C LEU A 31 7.55 -2.47 8.75
N THR A 32 8.38 -1.51 9.13
CA THR A 32 8.90 -1.41 10.48
C THR A 32 8.23 -0.26 11.23
N PRO A 33 7.64 -0.50 12.42
CA PRO A 33 7.10 0.60 13.22
C PRO A 33 8.20 1.59 13.59
N ALA A 34 7.94 2.88 13.39
CA ALA A 34 8.92 3.92 13.66
C ALA A 34 8.48 4.82 14.81
N GLN A 35 7.22 5.23 14.83
CA GLN A 35 6.73 6.15 15.85
C GLN A 35 5.24 5.92 16.01
N GLU A 36 4.75 5.90 17.25
CA GLU A 36 3.35 5.69 17.54
C GLU A 36 2.85 6.70 18.56
N SER A 37 1.59 7.14 18.41
CA SER A 37 0.89 7.98 19.38
C SER A 37 -0.29 7.19 19.95
N PRO A 38 -0.38 7.05 21.29
CA PRO A 38 -1.44 6.25 21.91
C PRO A 38 -2.80 6.95 21.96
N GLY A 39 -2.87 8.23 21.67
CA GLY A 39 -4.18 8.88 21.69
C GLY A 39 -4.14 10.36 21.89
N PRO A 40 -5.31 11.05 21.84
CA PRO A 40 -6.66 10.47 21.79
C PRO A 40 -6.99 9.75 20.49
N THR A 41 -6.33 10.11 19.38
CA THR A 41 -6.41 9.35 18.13
C THR A 41 -5.20 8.44 18.06
N ARG A 42 -5.46 7.15 17.86
CA ARG A 42 -4.37 6.20 17.67
C ARG A 42 -3.79 6.38 16.28
N GLU A 43 -2.48 6.54 16.21
CA GLU A 43 -1.80 6.68 14.93
C GLU A 43 -0.36 6.21 15.04
N GLY A 44 0.24 5.88 13.92
CA GLY A 44 1.63 5.47 13.89
C GLY A 44 2.25 5.68 12.53
N MET A 45 3.58 5.74 12.52
CA MET A 45 4.36 5.81 11.30
C MET A 45 5.14 4.52 11.13
N PHE A 46 5.19 4.03 9.90
CA PHE A 46 5.85 2.77 9.56
C PHE A 46 6.85 3.04 8.45
N SER A 47 8.07 2.59 8.63
CA SER A 47 9.11 2.85 7.63
C SER A 47 9.16 1.74 6.58
N ALA A 48 9.38 2.17 5.34
CA ALA A 48 9.64 1.32 4.19
C ALA A 48 11.03 1.65 3.64
N GLY A 49 11.35 1.20 2.45
CA GLY A 49 12.67 1.40 1.87
C GLY A 49 12.98 2.85 1.50
N GLY A 50 14.28 3.17 1.45
CA GLY A 50 14.73 4.46 0.95
C GLY A 50 14.33 5.67 1.78
N GLY A 51 14.07 5.47 3.07
CA GLY A 51 13.64 6.56 3.94
C GLY A 51 12.17 6.95 3.79
N THR A 52 11.40 6.16 3.06
CA THR A 52 9.96 6.42 2.89
C THR A 52 9.18 5.93 4.09
N MET A 53 8.01 6.52 4.30
CA MET A 53 7.16 6.20 5.45
C MET A 53 5.69 6.21 5.06
N VAL A 54 4.92 5.42 5.80
CA VAL A 54 3.47 5.40 5.73
C VAL A 54 2.95 5.75 7.11
N SER A 55 2.02 6.70 7.17
CA SER A 55 1.33 7.07 8.41
C SER A 55 -0.06 6.47 8.39
N ILE A 56 -0.49 5.90 9.51
CA ILE A 56 -1.81 5.29 9.65
C ILE A 56 -2.46 5.87 10.89
N TYR A 57 -3.70 6.35 10.76
CA TYR A 57 -4.48 6.85 11.90
C TYR A 57 -5.82 6.15 11.98
N GLU A 58 -6.29 5.95 13.21
CA GLU A 58 -7.57 5.29 13.44
C GLU A 58 -8.72 6.28 13.24
N ARG A 59 -9.67 5.90 12.41
CA ARG A 59 -10.85 6.70 12.16
C ARG A 59 -12.06 5.77 11.98
N PRO A 60 -12.62 5.22 13.09
CA PRO A 60 -13.75 4.30 13.00
C PRO A 60 -14.94 4.96 12.32
N GLY A 61 -15.64 4.20 11.49
CA GLY A 61 -16.81 4.69 10.78
C GLY A 61 -16.53 5.47 9.51
N MET A 62 -15.27 5.80 9.21
CA MET A 62 -14.94 6.45 7.95
C MET A 62 -14.77 5.39 6.86
N PRO A 63 -15.54 5.46 5.76
CA PRO A 63 -15.42 4.45 4.70
C PRO A 63 -14.07 4.51 4.01
N ALA A 64 -13.62 3.35 3.51
CA ALA A 64 -12.39 3.27 2.74
C ALA A 64 -12.56 3.96 1.38
N PRO A 65 -11.53 4.64 0.88
CA PRO A 65 -11.57 5.22 -0.47
C PRO A 65 -11.71 4.14 -1.53
N GLU A 66 -12.34 4.50 -2.65
CA GLU A 66 -12.54 3.57 -3.77
C GLU A 66 -11.45 3.68 -4.83
N ASN A 67 -10.45 4.51 -4.60
CA ASN A 67 -9.30 4.68 -5.49
C ASN A 67 -8.04 4.12 -4.86
N THR A 68 -7.00 3.92 -5.67
CA THR A 68 -5.69 3.55 -5.16
C THR A 68 -5.15 4.63 -4.23
N THR A 69 -4.82 4.27 -3.01
CA THR A 69 -4.42 5.22 -1.98
C THR A 69 -2.91 5.28 -1.81
N LEU A 70 -2.23 4.18 -2.06
CA LEU A 70 -0.80 4.04 -1.84
C LEU A 70 -0.23 3.08 -2.86
N ALA A 71 0.98 3.35 -3.33
CA ALA A 71 1.70 2.45 -4.22
C ALA A 71 3.08 2.18 -3.67
N PHE A 72 3.48 0.91 -3.68
CA PHE A 72 4.84 0.50 -3.39
C PHE A 72 5.58 0.34 -4.71
N GLY A 73 6.69 1.07 -4.87
CA GLY A 73 7.56 0.93 -6.04
C GLY A 73 8.51 -0.24 -5.84
N VAL A 74 8.46 -1.20 -6.74
CA VAL A 74 9.23 -2.43 -6.65
C VAL A 74 10.18 -2.51 -7.84
N PRO A 75 11.47 -2.81 -7.63
CA PRO A 75 12.37 -3.02 -8.77
C PRO A 75 11.79 -4.07 -9.72
N ALA A 76 11.88 -3.80 -11.02
CA ALA A 76 11.23 -4.65 -12.04
C ALA A 76 11.69 -6.11 -11.96
N ASP A 77 12.97 -6.34 -11.67
CA ASP A 77 13.56 -7.68 -11.57
C ASP A 77 13.13 -8.42 -10.29
N LYS A 78 12.49 -7.75 -9.35
CA LYS A 78 12.04 -8.35 -8.09
C LYS A 78 10.52 -8.43 -7.98
N PHE A 79 9.79 -7.93 -8.97
CA PHE A 79 8.35 -7.83 -8.89
C PHE A 79 7.67 -9.18 -8.66
N ASP A 80 7.98 -10.16 -9.49
CA ASP A 80 7.32 -11.46 -9.42
C ASP A 80 7.60 -12.16 -8.09
N ALA A 81 8.86 -12.14 -7.64
CA ALA A 81 9.24 -12.77 -6.39
C ALA A 81 8.55 -12.10 -5.18
N LEU A 82 8.47 -10.77 -5.20
CA LEU A 82 7.82 -10.04 -4.12
C LEU A 82 6.31 -10.24 -4.12
N ALA A 83 5.68 -10.28 -5.30
CA ALA A 83 4.26 -10.61 -5.43
C ALA A 83 3.96 -11.98 -4.84
N ASP A 84 4.79 -12.97 -5.14
CA ASP A 84 4.64 -14.32 -4.59
C ASP A 84 4.82 -14.32 -3.07
N GLU A 85 5.77 -13.54 -2.55
CA GLU A 85 6.01 -13.47 -1.11
C GLU A 85 4.81 -12.88 -0.37
N VAL A 86 4.25 -11.77 -0.84
CA VAL A 86 3.09 -11.18 -0.15
C VAL A 86 1.85 -12.07 -0.28
N ARG A 87 1.69 -12.79 -1.39
CA ARG A 87 0.62 -13.80 -1.51
C ARG A 87 0.78 -14.90 -0.46
N ALA A 88 2.01 -15.35 -0.25
CA ALA A 88 2.29 -16.39 0.74
C ALA A 88 1.96 -15.91 2.16
N ARG A 89 1.97 -14.60 2.39
CA ARG A 89 1.60 -14.00 3.68
C ARG A 89 0.14 -13.64 3.79
N GLY A 90 -0.67 -13.94 2.76
CA GLY A 90 -2.12 -13.78 2.80
C GLY A 90 -2.69 -12.65 1.97
N VAL A 91 -1.86 -11.92 1.21
CA VAL A 91 -2.37 -10.89 0.30
C VAL A 91 -3.11 -11.55 -0.85
N VAL A 92 -4.31 -11.02 -1.16
CA VAL A 92 -5.12 -11.46 -2.30
C VAL A 92 -5.16 -10.31 -3.31
N PHE A 93 -4.55 -10.52 -4.48
CA PHE A 93 -4.59 -9.51 -5.53
C PHE A 93 -5.97 -9.49 -6.20
N GLU A 94 -6.43 -8.28 -6.49
CA GLU A 94 -7.70 -8.07 -7.18
C GLU A 94 -7.53 -8.32 -8.68
N ASP A 95 -8.57 -8.83 -9.33
CA ASP A 95 -8.60 -8.96 -10.77
C ASP A 95 -9.51 -7.88 -11.36
N TYR A 96 -9.01 -7.21 -12.39
CA TYR A 96 -9.75 -6.18 -13.11
C TYR A 96 -9.82 -6.52 -14.59
N ASP A 97 -10.96 -6.22 -15.19
CA ASP A 97 -11.15 -6.26 -16.64
C ASP A 97 -11.94 -5.02 -17.02
N ILE A 98 -11.24 -3.98 -17.41
CA ILE A 98 -11.83 -2.68 -17.73
C ILE A 98 -11.47 -2.32 -19.17
N PRO A 99 -12.27 -2.80 -20.16
CA PRO A 99 -11.96 -2.61 -21.58
C PRO A 99 -11.84 -1.13 -21.98
N GLU A 100 -12.59 -0.26 -21.30
CA GLU A 100 -12.63 1.17 -21.63
C GLU A 100 -11.25 1.83 -21.50
N ILE A 101 -10.38 1.30 -20.64
CA ILE A 101 -9.02 1.81 -20.46
C ILE A 101 -7.96 0.77 -20.82
N GLY A 102 -8.39 -0.35 -21.42
CA GLY A 102 -7.47 -1.39 -21.83
C GLY A 102 -6.79 -2.13 -20.69
N LEU A 103 -7.41 -2.18 -19.52
CA LEU A 103 -6.83 -2.81 -18.34
C LEU A 103 -7.43 -4.20 -18.15
N LYS A 104 -6.56 -5.21 -18.16
CA LYS A 104 -6.95 -6.57 -17.83
C LYS A 104 -5.83 -7.26 -17.07
N THR A 105 -6.12 -7.65 -15.81
CA THR A 105 -5.18 -8.42 -15.01
C THR A 105 -5.29 -9.91 -15.31
N VAL A 106 -4.17 -10.61 -15.14
CA VAL A 106 -4.13 -12.08 -15.20
C VAL A 106 -3.48 -12.55 -13.91
N ASN A 107 -4.20 -13.32 -13.11
CA ASN A 107 -3.78 -13.72 -11.77
C ASN A 107 -3.39 -12.49 -10.93
N GLY A 108 -4.19 -11.42 -11.04
CA GLY A 108 -4.00 -10.20 -10.27
C GLY A 108 -2.89 -9.30 -10.76
N ILE A 109 -2.24 -9.60 -11.88
CA ILE A 109 -1.12 -8.80 -12.38
C ILE A 109 -1.43 -8.31 -13.79
N VAL A 110 -1.16 -7.02 -14.04
CA VAL A 110 -1.24 -6.45 -15.38
C VAL A 110 0.18 -6.10 -15.85
N GLU A 111 0.43 -6.35 -17.13
CA GLU A 111 1.64 -5.87 -17.78
C GLU A 111 1.31 -4.59 -18.53
N LEU A 112 2.02 -3.54 -18.18
CA LEU A 112 1.89 -2.24 -18.80
C LEU A 112 3.15 -1.93 -19.59
N SER A 113 3.06 -0.95 -20.47
CA SER A 113 4.21 -0.47 -21.21
C SER A 113 5.31 -0.03 -20.22
N GLY A 114 6.33 -0.85 -20.04
CA GLY A 114 7.46 -0.56 -19.16
C GLY A 114 7.38 -1.21 -17.78
N GLY A 115 6.39 -2.07 -17.50
CA GLY A 115 6.40 -2.76 -16.22
C GLY A 115 5.12 -3.48 -15.87
N LYS A 116 5.02 -3.87 -14.62
CA LYS A 116 3.89 -4.62 -14.06
C LYS A 116 3.25 -3.86 -12.93
N ALA A 117 1.98 -4.13 -12.69
CA ALA A 117 1.26 -3.59 -11.54
C ALA A 117 0.27 -4.63 -11.00
N ALA A 118 -0.02 -4.50 -9.72
CA ALA A 118 -1.00 -5.34 -9.04
C ALA A 118 -1.67 -4.51 -7.95
N TRP A 119 -2.91 -4.87 -7.61
CA TRP A 119 -3.68 -4.15 -6.59
C TRP A 119 -4.24 -5.13 -5.58
N PHE A 120 -4.29 -4.70 -4.34
CA PHE A 120 -4.90 -5.49 -3.26
C PHE A 120 -5.51 -4.54 -2.24
N LYS A 121 -6.38 -5.07 -1.40
CA LYS A 121 -6.90 -4.30 -0.26
C LYS A 121 -6.11 -4.64 0.98
N ASP A 122 -5.80 -3.60 1.77
CA ASP A 122 -5.22 -3.84 3.09
C ASP A 122 -6.30 -4.35 4.05
N SER A 123 -5.95 -4.56 5.31
CA SER A 123 -6.88 -5.06 6.32
C SER A 123 -8.04 -4.10 6.60
N GLU A 124 -7.92 -2.85 6.17
CA GLU A 124 -8.91 -1.80 6.44
C GLU A 124 -9.72 -1.42 5.20
N GLY A 125 -9.53 -2.14 4.09
CA GLY A 125 -10.24 -1.88 2.85
C GLY A 125 -9.61 -0.83 1.95
N ASN A 126 -8.46 -0.26 2.31
CA ASN A 126 -7.75 0.67 1.44
C ASN A 126 -7.14 -0.07 0.26
N ILE A 127 -7.21 0.53 -0.92
CA ILE A 127 -6.65 -0.08 -2.14
C ILE A 127 -5.18 0.31 -2.28
N ILE A 128 -4.33 -0.69 -2.33
CA ILE A 128 -2.88 -0.57 -2.36
C ILE A 128 -2.37 -1.17 -3.67
N SER A 129 -1.36 -0.55 -4.25
CA SER A 129 -0.76 -1.03 -5.49
C SER A 129 0.70 -1.43 -5.27
N LEU A 130 1.12 -2.47 -5.99
CA LEU A 130 2.53 -2.73 -6.27
C LEU A 130 2.78 -2.29 -7.71
N MET A 131 3.84 -1.51 -7.93
CA MET A 131 4.19 -1.04 -9.26
C MET A 131 5.68 -1.29 -9.49
N SER A 132 6.02 -1.86 -10.64
CA SER A 132 7.43 -1.99 -10.98
C SER A 132 8.00 -0.64 -11.39
N MET A 133 9.19 -0.37 -10.91
CA MET A 133 9.90 0.89 -11.18
C MET A 133 11.33 0.62 -11.64
#